data_82e9e11696b9b00d0ff15021c725526a
#
_entry.id   82e9e11696b9b00d0ff15021c725526a
#
_cell.length_a   1.000
_cell.length_b   1.000
_cell.length_c   1.000
_cell.angle_alpha   90.00
_cell.angle_beta   90.00
_cell.angle_gamma   90.00
#
_symmetry.space_group_name_H-M   'P 1'
#
loop_
_entity.id
_entity.type
_entity.pdbx_description
1 polymer ?
#
loop_
_entity_poly.entity_id
_entity_poly.type
_entity_poly.pdbx_seq_one_letter_code
_entity_poly.pdbx_strand_id
1 'polypeptide(L)'
;MVEVRKTDLFARWLDGPRDLRARARVLARIERLVAGNPGDVAPVGQGVSEMRIDHGPGYRVQFTKRGPAMIILPAGGNKGGQANDIRTAIRLARNLPE
;
A
#
# COMPACT_ATOMS: atom_id res chain seq x y z
N MET A 1 19.09 -0.68 5.11
CA MET A 1 18.05 -1.61 4.61
C MET A 1 16.68 -1.16 5.10
N VAL A 2 15.70 -1.18 4.24
CA VAL A 2 14.34 -0.78 4.60
C VAL A 2 13.52 -2.02 4.96
N GLU A 3 12.90 -2.00 6.14
CA GLU A 3 11.99 -3.07 6.55
C GLU A 3 10.59 -2.76 6.02
N VAL A 4 9.91 -3.77 5.48
CA VAL A 4 8.53 -3.65 5.03
C VAL A 4 7.66 -4.53 5.93
N ARG A 5 6.63 -3.93 6.51
CA ARG A 5 5.63 -4.64 7.31
C ARG A 5 4.28 -4.58 6.63
N LYS A 6 3.63 -5.72 6.49
CA LYS A 6 2.31 -5.84 5.91
C LYS A 6 1.32 -6.22 7.00
N THR A 7 0.16 -5.56 7.02
CA THR A 7 -0.95 -6.01 7.86
C THR A 7 -1.53 -7.31 7.29
N ASP A 8 -2.24 -8.06 8.11
CA ASP A 8 -2.94 -9.25 7.64
C ASP A 8 -3.96 -8.89 6.54
N LEU A 9 -4.61 -7.74 6.69
CA LEU A 9 -5.56 -7.27 5.69
C LEU A 9 -4.87 -7.07 4.34
N PHE A 10 -3.72 -6.39 4.32
CA PHE A 10 -2.97 -6.16 3.09
C PHE A 10 -2.49 -7.47 2.47
N ALA A 11 -1.94 -8.36 3.31
CA ALA A 11 -1.42 -9.64 2.83
C ALA A 11 -2.54 -10.47 2.18
N ARG A 12 -3.71 -10.54 2.79
CA ARG A 12 -4.84 -11.26 2.23
C ARG A 12 -5.32 -10.63 0.92
N TRP A 13 -5.34 -9.30 0.87
CA TRP A 13 -5.70 -8.60 -0.37
C TRP A 13 -4.72 -8.92 -1.48
N LEU A 14 -3.42 -8.86 -1.18
CA LEU A 14 -2.38 -9.11 -2.17
C LEU A 14 -2.38 -10.56 -2.67
N ASP A 15 -2.65 -11.51 -1.79
CA ASP A 15 -2.66 -12.94 -2.12
C ASP A 15 -3.98 -13.39 -2.75
N GLY A 16 -5.02 -12.57 -2.64
CA GLY A 16 -6.36 -12.89 -3.14
C GLY A 16 -6.65 -12.60 -4.61
N PRO A 17 -5.92 -11.71 -5.30
CA PRO A 17 -6.29 -11.36 -6.67
C PRO A 17 -6.17 -12.53 -7.62
N ARG A 18 -7.17 -12.66 -8.48
CA ARG A 18 -7.18 -13.66 -9.55
C ARG A 18 -6.29 -13.25 -10.73
N ASP A 19 -5.94 -11.96 -10.79
CA ASP A 19 -5.12 -11.41 -11.87
C ASP A 19 -3.65 -11.39 -11.45
N LEU A 20 -2.89 -12.36 -11.94
CA LEU A 20 -1.48 -12.48 -11.62
C LEU A 20 -0.65 -11.31 -12.15
N ARG A 21 -1.07 -10.69 -13.26
CA ARG A 21 -0.38 -9.51 -13.80
C ARG A 21 -0.56 -8.32 -12.87
N ALA A 22 -1.75 -8.13 -12.33
CA ALA A 22 -2.02 -7.08 -11.37
C ALA A 22 -1.14 -7.26 -10.13
N ARG A 23 -1.07 -8.48 -9.61
CA ARG A 23 -0.22 -8.79 -8.46
C ARG A 23 1.24 -8.48 -8.74
N ALA A 24 1.75 -8.87 -9.90
CA ALA A 24 3.13 -8.59 -10.29
C ALA A 24 3.40 -7.09 -10.35
N ARG A 25 2.47 -6.30 -10.86
CA ARG A 25 2.62 -4.85 -10.91
C ARG A 25 2.61 -4.22 -9.51
N VAL A 26 1.76 -4.70 -8.62
CA VAL A 26 1.74 -4.24 -7.23
C VAL A 26 3.08 -4.53 -6.57
N LEU A 27 3.58 -5.75 -6.70
CA LEU A 27 4.87 -6.14 -6.12
C LEU A 27 6.03 -5.32 -6.67
N ALA A 28 6.06 -5.08 -7.98
CA ALA A 28 7.10 -4.25 -8.59
C ALA A 28 7.07 -2.82 -8.05
N ARG A 29 5.89 -2.25 -7.84
CA ARG A 29 5.77 -0.91 -7.29
C ARG A 29 6.22 -0.85 -5.83
N ILE A 30 5.95 -1.89 -5.04
CA ILE A 30 6.43 -1.98 -3.67
C ILE A 30 7.96 -2.03 -3.65
N GLU A 31 8.57 -2.82 -4.52
CA GLU A 31 10.04 -2.88 -4.63
C GLU A 31 10.63 -1.51 -4.97
N ARG A 32 10.02 -0.77 -5.88
CA ARG A 32 10.47 0.58 -6.23
C ARG A 32 10.31 1.56 -5.06
N LEU A 33 9.22 1.43 -4.31
CA LEU A 33 9.00 2.23 -3.11
C LEU A 33 10.13 1.99 -2.09
N VAL A 34 10.48 0.74 -1.86
CA VAL A 34 11.58 0.35 -0.94
C VAL A 34 12.90 0.92 -1.43
N ALA A 35 13.11 0.98 -2.74
CA ALA A 35 14.33 1.52 -3.34
C ALA A 35 14.39 3.05 -3.34
N GLY A 36 13.34 3.72 -2.85
CA GLY A 36 13.32 5.18 -2.79
C GLY A 36 12.72 5.86 -4.01
N ASN A 37 12.07 5.09 -4.90
CA ASN A 37 11.47 5.61 -6.13
C ASN A 37 9.98 5.21 -6.20
N PRO A 38 9.11 5.89 -5.44
CA PRO A 38 7.72 5.46 -5.27
C PRO A 38 6.84 5.62 -6.53
N GLY A 39 7.20 6.51 -7.46
CA GLY A 39 6.39 6.75 -8.65
C GLY A 39 5.15 7.59 -8.34
N ASP A 40 4.01 7.21 -8.91
CA ASP A 40 2.76 7.97 -8.76
C ASP A 40 2.16 7.75 -7.37
N VAL A 41 2.35 8.71 -6.49
CA VAL A 41 1.85 8.68 -5.11
C VAL A 41 1.22 10.01 -4.72
N ALA A 42 0.30 9.95 -3.76
CA ALA A 42 -0.33 11.14 -3.20
C ALA A 42 -0.59 10.93 -1.71
N PRO A 43 -0.43 11.97 -0.88
CA PRO A 43 -0.81 11.87 0.53
C PRO A 43 -2.34 11.80 0.66
N VAL A 44 -2.80 10.99 1.60
CA VAL A 44 -4.24 10.82 1.84
C VAL A 44 -4.65 11.17 3.26
N GLY A 45 -3.70 11.63 4.09
CA GLY A 45 -3.97 12.14 5.43
C GLY A 45 -3.28 11.33 6.53
N GLN A 46 -3.01 11.99 7.63
CA GLN A 46 -2.45 11.42 8.85
C GLN A 46 -1.18 10.58 8.64
N GLY A 47 -0.30 11.05 7.75
CA GLY A 47 0.96 10.37 7.47
C GLY A 47 0.85 9.19 6.52
N VAL A 48 -0.34 8.88 6.02
CA VAL A 48 -0.55 7.82 5.05
C VAL A 48 -0.53 8.40 3.64
N SER A 49 0.15 7.70 2.73
CA SER A 49 0.16 8.01 1.31
C SER A 49 -0.41 6.84 0.53
N GLU A 50 -0.72 7.07 -0.72
CA GLU A 50 -1.31 6.07 -1.59
C GLU A 50 -0.52 5.99 -2.89
N MET A 51 -0.08 4.78 -3.24
CA MET A 51 0.48 4.50 -4.57
C MET A 51 -0.65 4.16 -5.51
N ARG A 52 -0.64 4.78 -6.69
CA ARG A 52 -1.59 4.51 -7.76
C ARG A 52 -0.95 3.60 -8.79
N ILE A 53 -1.66 2.54 -9.15
CA ILE A 53 -1.17 1.55 -10.10
C ILE A 53 -2.15 1.48 -11.25
N ASP A 54 -1.71 1.97 -12.41
CA ASP A 54 -2.54 2.05 -13.61
C ASP A 54 -2.57 0.70 -14.31
N HIS A 55 -3.49 -0.15 -13.86
CA HIS A 55 -3.71 -1.48 -14.43
C HIS A 55 -5.12 -1.93 -14.11
N GLY A 56 -5.86 -2.40 -15.10
CA GLY A 56 -7.22 -2.89 -14.92
C GLY A 56 -8.13 -1.83 -14.29
N PRO A 57 -8.83 -2.16 -13.19
CA PRO A 57 -9.75 -1.22 -12.54
C PRO A 57 -9.06 -0.08 -11.79
N GLY A 58 -7.73 -0.02 -11.82
CA GLY A 58 -6.98 0.98 -11.07
C GLY A 58 -6.75 0.53 -9.64
N TYR A 59 -5.58 -0.05 -9.36
CA TYR A 59 -5.25 -0.51 -8.01
C TYR A 59 -4.61 0.59 -7.20
N ARG A 60 -4.78 0.52 -5.88
CA ARG A 60 -4.26 1.49 -4.93
C ARG A 60 -3.63 0.74 -3.77
N VAL A 61 -2.45 1.19 -3.34
CA VAL A 61 -1.76 0.64 -2.17
C VAL A 61 -1.47 1.78 -1.21
N GLN A 62 -2.05 1.71 -0.03
CA GLN A 62 -1.78 2.68 1.02
C GLN A 62 -0.51 2.28 1.76
N PHE A 63 0.31 3.27 2.12
CA PHE A 63 1.52 3.02 2.87
C PHE A 63 1.82 4.19 3.81
N THR A 64 2.59 3.90 4.85
CA THR A 64 3.15 4.93 5.72
C THR A 64 4.58 4.58 6.05
N LYS A 65 5.40 5.59 6.27
CA LYS A 65 6.78 5.41 6.69
C LYS A 65 6.91 5.69 8.17
N ARG A 66 7.60 4.81 8.88
CA ARG A 66 7.96 5.03 10.28
C ARG A 66 9.47 5.10 10.39
N GLY A 67 9.97 6.33 10.57
CA GLY A 67 11.39 6.58 10.54
C GLY A 67 12.00 6.32 9.18
N PRO A 68 13.34 6.30 9.09
CA PRO A 68 14.03 6.20 7.79
C PRO A 68 14.08 4.79 7.22
N ALA A 69 13.76 3.77 8.01
CA ALA A 69 14.03 2.38 7.63
C ALA A 69 12.81 1.46 7.69
N MET A 70 11.61 2.00 7.89
CA MET A 70 10.42 1.15 7.97
C MET A 70 9.29 1.69 7.10
N ILE A 71 8.70 0.79 6.32
CA ILE A 71 7.50 1.06 5.51
C ILE A 71 6.43 0.10 5.93
N ILE A 72 5.22 0.61 6.20
CA ILE A 72 4.08 -0.20 6.59
C ILE A 72 3.04 -0.14 5.47
N LEU A 73 2.51 -1.31 5.11
CA LEU A 73 1.49 -1.46 4.08
C LEU A 73 0.18 -1.89 4.76
N PRO A 74 -0.64 -0.94 5.23
CA PRO A 74 -1.83 -1.29 5.99
C PRO A 74 -3.00 -1.80 5.15
N ALA A 75 -3.15 -1.34 3.93
CA ALA A 75 -4.29 -1.73 3.10
C ALA A 75 -4.00 -1.53 1.61
N GLY A 76 -4.84 -2.13 0.78
CA GLY A 76 -4.82 -1.96 -0.65
C GLY A 76 -6.19 -2.30 -1.22
N GLY A 77 -6.42 -1.93 -2.48
CA GLY A 77 -7.69 -2.19 -3.12
C GLY A 77 -7.75 -1.59 -4.51
N ASN A 78 -8.94 -1.55 -5.08
CA ASN A 78 -9.15 -0.89 -6.37
C ASN A 78 -9.78 0.50 -6.16
N LYS A 79 -9.92 1.23 -7.26
CA LYS A 79 -10.44 2.59 -7.24
C LYS A 79 -11.85 2.67 -6.63
N GLY A 80 -12.69 1.66 -6.84
CA GLY A 80 -14.07 1.65 -6.35
C GLY A 80 -14.19 1.67 -4.83
N GLY A 81 -13.23 1.07 -4.12
CA GLY A 81 -13.23 1.02 -2.66
C GLY A 81 -12.30 2.03 -2.00
N GLN A 82 -11.75 2.97 -2.76
CA GLN A 82 -10.66 3.83 -2.31
C GLN A 82 -10.94 4.58 -1.00
N ALA A 83 -12.09 5.22 -0.88
CA ALA A 83 -12.39 6.01 0.32
C ALA A 83 -12.42 5.16 1.59
N ASN A 84 -13.02 3.98 1.52
CA ASN A 84 -13.06 3.06 2.64
C ASN A 84 -11.68 2.49 2.95
N ASP A 85 -10.91 2.17 1.93
CA ASP A 85 -9.55 1.63 2.10
C ASP A 85 -8.63 2.65 2.76
N ILE A 86 -8.75 3.94 2.39
CA ILE A 86 -7.97 5.01 3.02
C ILE A 86 -8.30 5.11 4.52
N ARG A 87 -9.58 5.10 4.89
CA ARG A 87 -9.99 5.16 6.30
C ARG A 87 -9.45 3.96 7.07
N THR A 88 -9.55 2.77 6.48
CA THR A 88 -9.03 1.54 7.07
C THR A 88 -7.52 1.61 7.24
N ALA A 89 -6.81 2.09 6.22
CA ALA A 89 -5.36 2.23 6.26
C ALA A 89 -4.90 3.17 7.38
N ILE A 90 -5.56 4.31 7.52
CA ILE A 90 -5.23 5.28 8.57
C ILE A 90 -5.44 4.65 9.94
N ARG A 91 -6.56 3.97 10.15
CA ARG A 91 -6.86 3.30 11.42
C ARG A 91 -5.82 2.22 11.75
N LEU A 92 -5.49 1.37 10.78
CA LEU A 92 -4.53 0.28 10.99
C LEU A 92 -3.12 0.80 11.23
N ALA A 93 -2.71 1.83 10.49
CA ALA A 93 -1.39 2.42 10.66
C ALA A 93 -1.25 3.04 12.07
N ARG A 94 -2.32 3.67 12.57
CA ARG A 94 -2.33 4.28 13.91
C ARG A 94 -2.20 3.23 15.01
N ASN A 95 -2.79 2.06 14.83
CA ASN A 95 -2.89 1.03 15.86
C ASN A 95 -1.75 0.00 15.82
N LEU A 96 -0.86 0.08 14.83
CA LEU A 96 0.27 -0.84 14.78
C LEU A 96 1.32 -0.47 15.81
N PRO A 97 1.81 -1.44 16.60
CA PRO A 97 2.93 -1.19 17.52
C PRO A 97 4.20 -0.89 16.73
N GLU A 98 5.06 -0.12 17.34
CA GLU A 98 6.36 0.23 16.75
C GLU A 98 7.36 -0.94 16.75
#